data_1c2cc966201f51c7c32aef0041cc40da
#
_entry.id   1c2cc966201f51c7c32aef0041cc40da
#
_cell.length_a   1.000
_cell.length_b   1.000
_cell.length_c   1.000
_cell.angle_alpha   90.00
_cell.angle_beta   90.00
_cell.angle_gamma   90.00
#
_symmetry.space_group_name_H-M   'P 1'
#
loop_
_entity.id
_entity.type
_entity.pdbx_description
1 polymer ?
#
loop_
_entity_poly.entity_id
_entity_poly.type
_entity_poly.pdbx_seq_one_letter_code
_entity_poly.pdbx_strand_id
1 'polypeptide(L)'
;RDLFVYLPGHGMARINTAEGRAGTRLLADTLRYNLGITTHHYVRINFEGFISAVDTLGGIDIMNERRIVDTCDLQPVEYPAGLQHLDGTSALCYARVRKTTSDFDRMRRQQQIIDAVFEKAVTLHGLASAPELYSSYAEYVDTDLTLDSVLQLLPLAFHVVNHPEDIHHYTIAHEHVQTHTVPDTGAMV
;
A
#
# COMPACT_ATOMS: atom_id res chain seq x y z
N ARG A 1 -0.43 -7.19 -8.17
CA ARG A 1 0.67 -6.35 -8.65
C ARG A 1 1.22 -6.83 -10.00
N ASP A 2 1.48 -8.12 -10.14
CA ASP A 2 2.06 -8.73 -11.35
C ASP A 2 0.99 -9.31 -12.29
N LEU A 3 -0.28 -8.95 -12.08
CA LEU A 3 -1.39 -9.33 -12.94
C LEU A 3 -1.16 -8.80 -14.35
N PHE A 4 -1.25 -9.69 -15.35
CA PHE A 4 -1.06 -9.36 -16.76
C PHE A 4 -2.42 -9.01 -17.36
N VAL A 5 -2.57 -7.76 -17.77
CA VAL A 5 -3.85 -7.16 -18.15
C VAL A 5 -3.69 -6.25 -19.36
N TYR A 6 -4.81 -5.88 -19.95
CA TYR A 6 -4.81 -4.88 -21.03
C TYR A 6 -4.70 -3.46 -20.44
N LEU A 7 -3.67 -2.74 -20.85
CA LEU A 7 -3.51 -1.30 -20.54
C LEU A 7 -4.10 -0.51 -21.71
N PRO A 8 -5.16 0.28 -21.49
CA PRO A 8 -5.81 1.06 -22.55
C PRO A 8 -4.85 1.92 -23.36
N GLY A 9 -4.79 1.69 -24.69
CA GLY A 9 -3.85 2.37 -25.57
C GLY A 9 -2.39 1.90 -25.54
N HIS A 10 -2.05 0.93 -24.66
CA HIS A 10 -0.65 0.47 -24.46
C HIS A 10 -0.50 -1.07 -24.59
N GLY A 11 -1.61 -1.81 -24.84
CA GLY A 11 -1.58 -3.25 -25.02
C GLY A 11 -1.45 -4.06 -23.74
N MET A 12 -1.11 -5.35 -23.87
CA MET A 12 -0.97 -6.26 -22.73
C MET A 12 0.32 -6.04 -21.97
N ALA A 13 0.21 -5.86 -20.65
CA ALA A 13 1.38 -5.71 -19.76
C ALA A 13 1.02 -6.01 -18.30
N ARG A 14 2.01 -6.01 -17.40
CA ARG A 14 1.75 -6.09 -15.96
C ARG A 14 1.09 -4.80 -15.47
N ILE A 15 0.04 -4.94 -14.66
CA ILE A 15 -0.72 -3.80 -14.13
C ILE A 15 0.17 -2.77 -13.41
N ASN A 16 1.22 -3.23 -12.71
CA ASN A 16 2.15 -2.35 -11.99
C ASN A 16 3.02 -1.48 -12.91
N THR A 17 3.01 -1.70 -14.22
CA THR A 17 3.72 -0.86 -15.19
C THR A 17 2.87 0.29 -15.71
N ALA A 18 1.57 0.30 -15.42
CA ALA A 18 0.64 1.30 -15.95
C ALA A 18 1.01 2.71 -15.46
N GLU A 19 1.25 2.87 -14.17
CA GLU A 19 1.62 4.15 -13.57
C GLU A 19 2.91 4.72 -14.17
N GLY A 20 3.96 3.89 -14.27
CA GLY A 20 5.25 4.33 -14.84
C GLY A 20 5.20 4.64 -16.33
N ARG A 21 4.18 4.19 -17.08
CA ARG A 21 4.03 4.46 -18.52
C ARG A 21 3.30 5.75 -18.81
N ALA A 22 2.18 6.01 -18.13
CA ALA A 22 1.36 7.18 -18.38
C ALA A 22 0.62 7.69 -17.11
N GLY A 23 1.24 7.48 -15.93
CA GLY A 23 0.79 8.03 -14.67
C GLY A 23 -0.44 7.36 -14.08
N THR A 24 -0.94 7.95 -13.00
CA THR A 24 -2.08 7.46 -12.22
C THR A 24 -3.35 7.30 -13.04
N ARG A 25 -3.55 8.14 -14.06
CA ARG A 25 -4.73 8.06 -14.95
C ARG A 25 -4.76 6.75 -15.71
N LEU A 26 -3.64 6.32 -16.31
CA LEU A 26 -3.58 5.03 -17.02
C LEU A 26 -3.83 3.87 -16.04
N LEU A 27 -3.31 3.94 -14.82
CA LEU A 27 -3.60 2.92 -13.80
C LEU A 27 -5.09 2.87 -13.47
N ALA A 28 -5.74 4.02 -13.26
CA ALA A 28 -7.18 4.12 -13.01
C ALA A 28 -8.01 3.54 -14.16
N ASP A 29 -7.69 3.91 -15.40
CA ASP A 29 -8.36 3.39 -16.60
C ASP A 29 -8.13 1.88 -16.76
N THR A 30 -6.96 1.38 -16.39
CA THR A 30 -6.62 -0.06 -16.40
C THR A 30 -7.47 -0.83 -15.38
N LEU A 31 -7.60 -0.31 -14.15
CA LEU A 31 -8.44 -0.90 -13.11
C LEU A 31 -9.91 -0.94 -13.55
N ARG A 32 -10.41 0.16 -14.11
CA ARG A 32 -11.78 0.24 -14.60
C ARG A 32 -12.03 -0.75 -15.75
N TYR A 33 -11.13 -0.81 -16.73
CA TYR A 33 -11.29 -1.65 -17.90
C TYR A 33 -11.29 -3.15 -17.57
N ASN A 34 -10.31 -3.60 -16.75
CA ASN A 34 -10.12 -5.02 -16.49
C ASN A 34 -10.90 -5.55 -15.30
N LEU A 35 -11.18 -4.71 -14.29
CA LEU A 35 -11.77 -5.14 -13.03
C LEU A 35 -13.11 -4.44 -12.70
N GLY A 36 -13.55 -3.47 -13.52
CA GLY A 36 -14.75 -2.69 -13.27
C GLY A 36 -14.63 -1.74 -12.07
N ILE A 37 -13.43 -1.53 -11.54
CA ILE A 37 -13.18 -0.68 -10.36
C ILE A 37 -13.02 0.76 -10.80
N THR A 38 -13.90 1.65 -10.33
CA THR A 38 -13.77 3.09 -10.52
C THR A 38 -13.02 3.69 -9.33
N THR A 39 -11.88 4.32 -9.60
CA THR A 39 -11.11 5.08 -8.60
C THR A 39 -11.49 6.55 -8.69
N HIS A 40 -11.67 7.21 -7.55
CA HIS A 40 -12.10 8.62 -7.48
C HIS A 40 -10.93 9.53 -7.11
N HIS A 41 -10.03 9.05 -6.29
CA HIS A 41 -8.85 9.76 -5.81
C HIS A 41 -7.63 8.87 -5.84
N TYR A 42 -6.45 9.48 -5.78
CA TYR A 42 -5.19 8.77 -5.64
C TYR A 42 -4.30 9.42 -4.58
N VAL A 43 -3.47 8.59 -3.98
CA VAL A 43 -2.35 9.01 -3.13
C VAL A 43 -1.12 8.25 -3.59
N ARG A 44 -0.08 8.99 -3.98
CA ARG A 44 1.23 8.44 -4.33
C ARG A 44 2.26 8.99 -3.36
N ILE A 45 2.97 8.10 -2.70
CA ILE A 45 3.98 8.45 -1.71
C ILE A 45 5.32 7.79 -2.07
N ASN A 46 6.42 8.51 -1.94
CA ASN A 46 7.75 7.93 -2.05
C ASN A 46 8.21 7.30 -0.72
N PHE A 47 9.37 6.65 -0.70
CA PHE A 47 9.84 5.93 0.49
C PHE A 47 10.18 6.87 1.65
N GLU A 48 10.79 8.02 1.36
CA GLU A 48 11.10 9.03 2.37
C GLU A 48 9.83 9.58 3.02
N GLY A 49 8.84 9.91 2.21
CA GLY A 49 7.55 10.39 2.70
C GLY A 49 6.81 9.34 3.54
N PHE A 50 6.86 8.06 3.14
CA PHE A 50 6.29 6.98 3.92
C PHE A 50 6.97 6.84 5.29
N ILE A 51 8.31 6.79 5.33
CA ILE A 51 9.09 6.72 6.57
C ILE A 51 8.71 7.87 7.50
N SER A 52 8.76 9.08 6.97
CA SER A 52 8.48 10.28 7.74
C SER A 52 7.04 10.34 8.26
N ALA A 53 6.06 9.93 7.45
CA ALA A 53 4.66 9.86 7.87
C ALA A 53 4.45 8.88 9.03
N VAL A 54 5.03 7.68 8.94
CA VAL A 54 4.96 6.68 10.02
C VAL A 54 5.64 7.20 11.29
N ASP A 55 6.80 7.84 11.17
CA ASP A 55 7.53 8.39 12.32
C ASP A 55 6.76 9.54 12.98
N THR A 56 6.12 10.43 12.21
CA THR A 56 5.27 11.51 12.74
C THR A 56 4.05 10.97 13.49
N LEU A 57 3.50 9.83 13.05
CA LEU A 57 2.43 9.15 13.77
C LEU A 57 2.92 8.42 15.04
N GLY A 58 4.21 8.46 15.33
CA GLY A 58 4.83 7.78 16.47
C GLY A 58 4.99 6.27 16.23
N GLY A 59 5.17 5.85 15.00
CA GLY A 59 5.25 4.43 14.63
C GLY A 59 3.89 3.75 14.49
N ILE A 60 3.91 2.49 14.02
CA ILE A 60 2.72 1.66 13.85
C ILE A 60 2.87 0.32 14.56
N ASP A 61 1.77 -0.24 15.00
CA ASP A 61 1.71 -1.54 15.64
C ASP A 61 1.13 -2.58 14.68
N ILE A 62 1.82 -3.69 14.47
CA ILE A 62 1.37 -4.77 13.61
C ILE A 62 1.45 -6.11 14.32
N MET A 63 0.52 -7.02 14.01
CA MET A 63 0.58 -8.41 14.45
C MET A 63 1.29 -9.24 13.39
N ASN A 64 2.55 -9.63 13.66
CA ASN A 64 3.31 -10.51 12.78
C ASN A 64 3.00 -11.97 13.10
N GLU A 65 2.40 -12.71 12.16
CA GLU A 65 1.93 -14.09 12.40
C GLU A 65 3.08 -15.07 12.61
N ARG A 66 4.22 -14.82 11.98
CA ARG A 66 5.39 -15.72 12.05
C ARG A 66 6.68 -14.94 11.99
N ARG A 67 7.73 -15.51 12.60
CA ARG A 67 9.08 -14.94 12.53
C ARG A 67 9.52 -14.81 11.06
N ILE A 68 9.99 -13.63 10.68
CA ILE A 68 10.56 -13.32 9.37
C ILE A 68 12.02 -12.95 9.56
N VAL A 69 12.92 -13.58 8.81
CA VAL A 69 14.34 -13.23 8.71
C VAL A 69 14.67 -12.98 7.26
N ASP A 70 15.16 -11.80 6.94
CA ASP A 70 15.43 -11.38 5.57
C ASP A 70 16.55 -10.32 5.54
N THR A 71 16.72 -9.66 4.42
CA THR A 71 17.62 -8.51 4.25
C THR A 71 16.82 -7.34 3.67
N CYS A 72 17.05 -6.15 4.21
CA CYS A 72 16.55 -4.89 3.69
C CYS A 72 17.74 -3.96 3.43
N ASP A 73 17.87 -3.47 2.20
CA ASP A 73 18.98 -2.64 1.75
C ASP A 73 20.36 -3.19 2.18
N LEU A 74 20.54 -4.52 1.98
CA LEU A 74 21.72 -5.32 2.31
C LEU A 74 21.97 -5.53 3.81
N GLN A 75 21.15 -4.99 4.69
CA GLN A 75 21.23 -5.22 6.13
C GLN A 75 20.31 -6.37 6.55
N PRO A 76 20.76 -7.27 7.44
CA PRO A 76 19.89 -8.30 7.98
C PRO A 76 18.80 -7.66 8.83
N VAL A 77 17.56 -8.12 8.63
CA VAL A 77 16.40 -7.70 9.41
C VAL A 77 15.67 -8.92 9.95
N GLU A 78 15.14 -8.77 11.15
CA GLU A 78 14.36 -9.80 11.80
C GLU A 78 13.10 -9.21 12.41
N TYR A 79 11.95 -9.84 12.13
CA TYR A 79 10.66 -9.50 12.71
C TYR A 79 10.15 -10.75 13.46
N PRO A 80 10.20 -10.77 14.80
CA PRO A 80 9.64 -11.85 15.59
C PRO A 80 8.14 -12.03 15.36
N ALA A 81 7.60 -13.20 15.67
CA ALA A 81 6.15 -13.39 15.73
C ALA A 81 5.56 -12.63 16.92
N GLY A 82 4.31 -12.20 16.79
CA GLY A 82 3.57 -11.43 17.79
C GLY A 82 3.49 -9.94 17.44
N LEU A 83 3.06 -9.16 18.43
CA LEU A 83 2.91 -7.72 18.29
C LEU A 83 4.27 -7.04 18.12
N GLN A 84 4.40 -6.24 17.08
CA GLN A 84 5.62 -5.49 16.74
C GLN A 84 5.28 -4.01 16.63
N HIS A 85 6.05 -3.16 17.30
CA HIS A 85 6.02 -1.72 17.08
C HIS A 85 7.10 -1.35 16.07
N LEU A 86 6.73 -0.74 14.95
CA LEU A 86 7.63 -0.41 13.85
C LEU A 86 7.71 1.11 13.65
N ASP A 87 8.92 1.64 13.61
CA ASP A 87 9.20 2.96 13.06
C ASP A 87 9.07 2.95 11.53
N GLY A 88 9.19 4.10 10.89
CA GLY A 88 9.01 4.24 9.45
C GLY A 88 9.97 3.39 8.63
N THR A 89 11.25 3.31 9.03
CA THR A 89 12.26 2.50 8.35
C THR A 89 11.95 1.00 8.47
N SER A 90 11.63 0.55 9.67
CA SER A 90 11.28 -0.85 9.93
C SER A 90 9.98 -1.25 9.22
N ALA A 91 8.98 -0.38 9.19
CA ALA A 91 7.72 -0.59 8.49
C ALA A 91 7.93 -0.70 6.97
N LEU A 92 8.75 0.19 6.38
CA LEU A 92 9.11 0.12 4.97
C LEU A 92 9.83 -1.19 4.64
N CYS A 93 10.79 -1.59 5.46
CA CYS A 93 11.50 -2.85 5.29
C CYS A 93 10.56 -4.04 5.40
N TYR A 94 9.67 -4.08 6.39
CA TYR A 94 8.66 -5.14 6.55
C TYR A 94 7.76 -5.30 5.32
N ALA A 95 7.38 -4.18 4.66
CA ALA A 95 6.62 -4.20 3.42
C ALA A 95 7.40 -4.76 2.21
N ARG A 96 8.74 -4.68 2.25
CA ARG A 96 9.61 -4.98 1.10
C ARG A 96 10.26 -6.36 1.15
N VAL A 97 10.47 -6.94 2.33
CA VAL A 97 11.10 -8.25 2.50
C VAL A 97 10.31 -9.35 1.78
N ARG A 98 11.01 -10.29 1.13
CA ARG A 98 10.38 -11.35 0.34
C ARG A 98 11.18 -12.63 0.16
N LYS A 99 12.47 -12.69 0.54
CA LYS A 99 13.33 -13.86 0.26
C LYS A 99 12.83 -15.13 0.94
N THR A 100 12.21 -14.99 2.10
CA THR A 100 11.70 -16.12 2.89
C THR A 100 10.18 -16.28 2.81
N THR A 101 9.52 -15.51 1.93
CA THR A 101 8.05 -15.45 1.85
C THR A 101 7.59 -15.33 0.39
N SER A 102 6.32 -15.65 0.12
CA SER A 102 5.72 -15.48 -1.20
C SER A 102 5.38 -14.01 -1.52
N ASP A 103 5.11 -13.71 -2.78
CA ASP A 103 4.59 -12.42 -3.19
C ASP A 103 3.20 -12.12 -2.58
N PHE A 104 2.38 -13.15 -2.34
CA PHE A 104 1.11 -13.02 -1.64
C PHE A 104 1.30 -12.63 -0.17
N ASP A 105 2.30 -13.21 0.51
CA ASP A 105 2.65 -12.80 1.87
C ASP A 105 3.12 -11.34 1.92
N ARG A 106 3.86 -10.89 0.91
CA ARG A 106 4.26 -9.48 0.80
C ARG A 106 3.05 -8.57 0.63
N MET A 107 2.09 -8.91 -0.25
CA MET A 107 0.88 -8.12 -0.43
C MET A 107 0.06 -8.05 0.86
N ARG A 108 -0.05 -9.15 1.61
CA ARG A 108 -0.73 -9.17 2.91
C ARG A 108 -0.04 -8.25 3.92
N ARG A 109 1.29 -8.27 4.01
CA ARG A 109 2.04 -7.34 4.88
C ARG A 109 1.85 -5.88 4.48
N GLN A 110 1.82 -5.60 3.18
CA GLN A 110 1.54 -4.24 2.69
C GLN A 110 0.15 -3.78 3.11
N GLN A 111 -0.85 -4.67 3.04
CA GLN A 111 -2.20 -4.37 3.53
C GLN A 111 -2.21 -4.13 5.03
N GLN A 112 -1.57 -4.98 5.84
CA GLN A 112 -1.46 -4.80 7.30
C GLN A 112 -0.86 -3.44 7.67
N ILE A 113 0.15 -2.98 6.92
CA ILE A 113 0.76 -1.66 7.13
C ILE A 113 -0.23 -0.54 6.81
N ILE A 114 -0.96 -0.64 5.69
CA ILE A 114 -1.96 0.37 5.31
C ILE A 114 -3.04 0.47 6.41
N ASP A 115 -3.53 -0.67 6.89
CA ASP A 115 -4.54 -0.73 7.94
C ASP A 115 -4.01 -0.11 9.25
N ALA A 116 -2.78 -0.46 9.67
CA ALA A 116 -2.15 0.08 10.87
C ALA A 116 -1.86 1.59 10.79
N VAL A 117 -1.42 2.08 9.62
CA VAL A 117 -1.24 3.52 9.38
C VAL A 117 -2.59 4.24 9.45
N PHE A 118 -3.63 3.67 8.85
CA PHE A 118 -4.98 4.25 8.88
C PHE A 118 -5.53 4.32 10.31
N GLU A 119 -5.47 3.24 11.07
CA GLU A 119 -5.88 3.21 12.48
C GLU A 119 -5.15 4.29 13.28
N LYS A 120 -3.83 4.40 13.11
CA LYS A 120 -3.02 5.37 13.83
C LYS A 120 -3.35 6.81 13.44
N ALA A 121 -3.57 7.06 12.14
CA ALA A 121 -3.89 8.39 11.61
C ALA A 121 -5.24 8.92 12.14
N VAL A 122 -6.20 8.05 12.41
CA VAL A 122 -7.53 8.44 12.94
C VAL A 122 -7.52 8.65 14.46
N THR A 123 -6.43 8.33 15.17
CA THR A 123 -6.30 8.65 16.59
C THR A 123 -6.27 10.16 16.84
N LEU A 124 -6.51 10.57 18.10
CA LEU A 124 -6.38 11.99 18.49
C LEU A 124 -5.00 12.57 18.16
N HIS A 125 -3.94 11.77 18.32
CA HIS A 125 -2.59 12.19 17.96
C HIS A 125 -2.45 12.36 16.44
N GLY A 126 -2.90 11.41 15.64
CA GLY A 126 -2.87 11.49 14.19
C GLY A 126 -3.67 12.67 13.64
N LEU A 127 -4.85 12.94 14.20
CA LEU A 127 -5.66 14.10 13.82
C LEU A 127 -5.01 15.44 14.21
N ALA A 128 -4.38 15.51 15.38
CA ALA A 128 -3.63 16.71 15.80
C ALA A 128 -2.40 16.96 14.89
N SER A 129 -1.80 15.90 14.36
CA SER A 129 -0.66 15.96 13.44
C SER A 129 -1.07 16.19 11.96
N ALA A 130 -2.37 16.12 11.63
CA ALA A 130 -2.84 16.20 10.24
C ALA A 130 -2.40 17.49 9.51
N PRO A 131 -2.44 18.70 10.09
CA PRO A 131 -1.96 19.91 9.43
C PRO A 131 -0.45 19.90 9.19
N GLU A 132 0.33 19.33 10.11
CA GLU A 132 1.78 19.17 9.97
C GLU A 132 2.09 18.13 8.90
N LEU A 133 1.43 16.97 8.92
CA LEU A 133 1.51 15.95 7.89
C LEU A 133 1.19 16.55 6.50
N TYR A 134 0.09 17.27 6.38
CA TYR A 134 -0.31 17.87 5.10
C TYR A 134 0.71 18.91 4.58
N SER A 135 1.22 19.77 5.46
CA SER A 135 2.14 20.83 5.06
C SER A 135 3.58 20.34 4.82
N SER A 136 4.05 19.41 5.64
CA SER A 136 5.43 18.91 5.58
C SER A 136 5.64 17.85 4.51
N TYR A 137 4.57 17.17 4.07
CA TYR A 137 4.67 16.05 3.13
C TYR A 137 4.13 16.32 1.74
N ALA A 138 3.67 17.56 1.47
CA ALA A 138 3.27 17.98 0.12
C ALA A 138 4.38 17.76 -0.93
N GLU A 139 5.65 17.72 -0.50
CA GLU A 139 6.81 17.44 -1.36
C GLU A 139 7.01 15.93 -1.64
N TYR A 140 6.52 15.05 -0.75
CA TYR A 140 6.70 13.60 -0.84
C TYR A 140 5.43 12.84 -1.25
N VAL A 141 4.29 13.52 -1.22
CA VAL A 141 2.98 12.96 -1.51
C VAL A 141 2.38 13.69 -2.72
N ASP A 142 2.12 12.93 -3.76
CA ASP A 142 1.36 13.38 -4.93
C ASP A 142 -0.07 12.83 -4.83
N THR A 143 -1.03 13.75 -4.75
CA THR A 143 -2.45 13.40 -4.58
C THR A 143 -3.36 14.48 -5.15
N ASP A 144 -4.55 14.09 -5.57
CA ASP A 144 -5.64 15.01 -5.93
C ASP A 144 -6.57 15.34 -4.75
N LEU A 145 -6.30 14.75 -3.56
CA LEU A 145 -7.04 15.07 -2.33
C LEU A 145 -6.60 16.44 -1.79
N THR A 146 -7.57 17.29 -1.56
CA THR A 146 -7.37 18.55 -0.82
C THR A 146 -7.57 18.31 0.68
N LEU A 147 -7.06 19.22 1.51
CA LEU A 147 -7.30 19.16 2.95
C LEU A 147 -8.81 19.14 3.29
N ASP A 148 -9.60 19.91 2.56
CA ASP A 148 -11.06 19.93 2.71
C ASP A 148 -11.67 18.56 2.39
N SER A 149 -11.21 17.90 1.33
CA SER A 149 -11.64 16.52 0.98
C SER A 149 -11.29 15.53 2.09
N VAL A 150 -10.09 15.64 2.66
CA VAL A 150 -9.66 14.80 3.79
C VAL A 150 -10.55 15.02 5.01
N LEU A 151 -10.85 16.28 5.35
CA LEU A 151 -11.71 16.61 6.48
C LEU A 151 -13.15 16.09 6.28
N GLN A 152 -13.68 16.13 5.07
CA GLN A 152 -14.99 15.56 4.74
C GLN A 152 -15.03 14.03 4.87
N LEU A 153 -13.90 13.35 4.72
CA LEU A 153 -13.79 11.89 4.88
C LEU A 153 -13.62 11.46 6.35
N LEU A 154 -13.31 12.37 7.28
CA LEU A 154 -13.09 12.01 8.69
C LEU A 154 -14.27 11.26 9.33
N PRO A 155 -15.55 11.64 9.14
CA PRO A 155 -16.65 10.89 9.73
C PRO A 155 -16.69 9.43 9.27
N LEU A 156 -16.39 9.17 7.98
CA LEU A 156 -16.29 7.83 7.44
C LEU A 156 -15.08 7.08 8.05
N ALA A 157 -13.92 7.75 8.16
CA ALA A 157 -12.74 7.19 8.77
C ALA A 157 -12.98 6.77 10.22
N PHE A 158 -13.63 7.62 11.01
CA PHE A 158 -14.04 7.29 12.39
C PHE A 158 -15.03 6.12 12.45
N HIS A 159 -15.98 6.08 11.53
CA HIS A 159 -16.94 4.97 11.47
C HIS A 159 -16.20 3.65 11.24
N VAL A 160 -15.34 3.60 10.23
CA VAL A 160 -14.61 2.39 9.82
C VAL A 160 -13.66 1.89 10.92
N VAL A 161 -12.97 2.80 11.65
CA VAL A 161 -12.09 2.40 12.76
C VAL A 161 -12.88 1.82 13.93
N ASN A 162 -14.09 2.32 14.20
CA ASN A 162 -14.95 1.80 15.27
C ASN A 162 -15.77 0.56 14.84
N HIS A 163 -15.86 0.30 13.54
CA HIS A 163 -16.59 -0.81 12.95
C HIS A 163 -15.70 -1.54 11.93
N PRO A 164 -14.60 -2.20 12.37
CA PRO A 164 -13.68 -2.89 11.46
C PRO A 164 -14.35 -4.03 10.68
N GLU A 165 -15.47 -4.54 11.15
CA GLU A 165 -16.31 -5.51 10.45
C GLU A 165 -16.89 -5.00 9.13
N ASP A 166 -17.01 -3.68 8.94
CA ASP A 166 -17.48 -3.06 7.71
C ASP A 166 -16.38 -2.98 6.63
N ILE A 167 -15.13 -3.29 6.99
CA ILE A 167 -14.02 -3.37 6.04
C ILE A 167 -13.98 -4.76 5.41
N HIS A 168 -14.27 -4.84 4.13
CA HIS A 168 -14.18 -6.07 3.37
C HIS A 168 -12.95 -6.08 2.46
N HIS A 169 -12.01 -6.96 2.75
CA HIS A 169 -10.82 -7.16 1.93
C HIS A 169 -11.06 -8.22 0.86
N TYR A 170 -10.95 -7.82 -0.42
CA TYR A 170 -11.02 -8.73 -1.56
C TYR A 170 -9.62 -8.93 -2.13
N THR A 171 -9.18 -10.16 -2.23
CA THR A 171 -7.86 -10.50 -2.74
C THR A 171 -7.96 -11.42 -3.95
N ILE A 172 -7.26 -11.09 -5.02
CA ILE A 172 -7.05 -12.03 -6.12
C ILE A 172 -5.94 -12.98 -5.67
N ALA A 173 -6.33 -14.18 -5.25
CA ALA A 173 -5.43 -15.22 -4.77
C ALA A 173 -4.96 -16.14 -5.92
N HIS A 174 -4.05 -17.04 -5.61
CA HIS A 174 -3.44 -17.93 -6.60
C HIS A 174 -4.47 -18.81 -7.35
N GLU A 175 -5.55 -19.20 -6.68
CA GLU A 175 -6.65 -19.97 -7.26
C GLU A 175 -7.49 -19.19 -8.28
N HIS A 176 -7.42 -17.87 -8.28
CA HIS A 176 -8.16 -16.99 -9.19
C HIS A 176 -7.38 -16.64 -10.47
N VAL A 177 -6.11 -17.03 -10.56
CA VAL A 177 -5.22 -16.67 -11.67
C VAL A 177 -4.47 -17.88 -12.20
N GLN A 178 -4.10 -17.83 -13.46
CA GLN A 178 -3.21 -18.82 -14.07
C GLN A 178 -1.86 -18.18 -14.36
N THR A 179 -0.79 -18.90 -14.07
CA THR A 179 0.55 -18.46 -14.42
C THR A 179 0.71 -18.52 -15.95
N HIS A 180 1.15 -17.41 -16.52
CA HIS A 180 1.43 -17.31 -17.95
C HIS A 180 2.87 -16.86 -18.18
N THR A 181 3.55 -17.50 -19.15
CA THR A 181 4.88 -17.07 -19.58
C THR A 181 4.74 -16.20 -20.81
N VAL A 182 5.21 -14.96 -20.73
CA VAL A 182 5.19 -14.03 -21.88
C VAL A 182 6.23 -14.50 -22.89
N PRO A 183 5.84 -14.87 -24.14
CA PRO A 183 6.75 -15.51 -25.12
C PRO A 183 8.00 -14.69 -25.42
N ASP A 184 7.86 -13.37 -25.55
CA ASP A 184 8.96 -12.49 -25.97
C ASP A 184 9.99 -12.20 -24.90
N THR A 185 9.62 -12.32 -23.62
CA THR A 185 10.48 -11.94 -22.49
C THR A 185 10.82 -13.10 -21.56
N GLY A 186 10.13 -14.24 -21.70
CA GLY A 186 10.21 -15.36 -20.76
C GLY A 186 9.72 -15.03 -19.35
N ALA A 187 9.12 -13.87 -19.13
CA ALA A 187 8.65 -13.44 -17.81
C ALA A 187 7.39 -14.22 -17.43
N MET A 188 7.37 -14.77 -16.21
CA MET A 188 6.15 -15.32 -15.60
C MET A 188 5.28 -14.17 -15.08
N VAL A 189 3.99 -14.22 -15.38
CA VAL A 189 2.98 -13.24 -15.00
C VAL A 189 1.69 -13.97 -14.57
#